data_1b95ae9ffd7f9202414c4a544f9b2977
#
_entry.id   1b95ae9ffd7f9202414c4a544f9b2977
#
_cell.length_a   1.000
_cell.length_b   1.000
_cell.length_c   1.000
_cell.angle_alpha   90.00
_cell.angle_beta   90.00
_cell.angle_gamma   90.00
#
_symmetry.space_group_name_H-M   'P 1'
#
loop_
_entity.id
_entity.type
_entity.pdbx_description
1 polymer ?
#
loop_
_entity_poly.entity_id
_entity_poly.type
_entity_poly.pdbx_seq_one_letter_code
_entity_poly.pdbx_strand_id
1 'polypeptide(L)'
;FATLNEMYGNRTICGIGRGDSAVRVTNGRPTTLKALRESIHVIRELGNSRAVEYNGATLQFPWSRGSELDVWVAAYGPLALKLTGEVGDGFILQLADLDIAEWMIATVRAAAENVGRDPDEIAFCVAAPMYIGEDTPESRAHMIEQCRWFGGMVGNHVADIVTKYGDGSDVPASLTDYIAGRTGYDYNSHGKSDNDHVDFVPDEIVERFCVLGTAEEHIAKLEKLRALGVTQFAGYLQHDNKEETMRVYGETVIPALTPPVTAKR
;
A
#
# COMPACT_ATOMS: atom_id res chain seq x y z
N PHE A 1 -14.60 -3.27 -13.61
CA PHE A 1 -13.57 -2.35 -14.12
C PHE A 1 -13.82 -2.01 -15.58
N ALA A 2 -13.79 -2.97 -16.52
CA ALA A 2 -13.95 -2.70 -17.94
C ALA A 2 -15.22 -1.88 -18.26
N THR A 3 -16.36 -2.19 -17.65
CA THR A 3 -17.60 -1.41 -17.81
C THR A 3 -17.42 0.05 -17.38
N LEU A 4 -16.75 0.29 -16.23
CA LEU A 4 -16.50 1.65 -15.75
C LEU A 4 -15.57 2.41 -16.69
N ASN A 5 -14.53 1.75 -17.20
CA ASN A 5 -13.61 2.33 -18.16
C ASN A 5 -14.29 2.70 -19.48
N GLU A 6 -15.15 1.83 -20.02
CA GLU A 6 -15.93 2.11 -21.23
C GLU A 6 -16.91 3.29 -21.04
N MET A 7 -17.48 3.44 -19.83
CA MET A 7 -18.45 4.51 -19.53
C MET A 7 -17.79 5.86 -19.23
N TYR A 8 -16.64 5.86 -18.53
CA TYR A 8 -16.06 7.07 -17.92
C TYR A 8 -14.61 7.34 -18.32
N GLY A 9 -14.04 6.55 -19.24
CA GLY A 9 -12.63 6.59 -19.63
C GLY A 9 -11.76 5.74 -18.70
N ASN A 10 -10.53 5.45 -19.14
CA ASN A 10 -9.56 4.59 -18.45
C ASN A 10 -9.01 5.23 -17.17
N ARG A 11 -9.75 5.11 -16.07
CA ARG A 11 -9.47 5.71 -14.76
C ARG A 11 -9.48 4.71 -13.61
N THR A 12 -9.75 3.43 -13.89
CA THR A 12 -9.82 2.42 -12.85
C THR A 12 -8.50 1.67 -12.71
N ILE A 13 -8.17 1.30 -11.48
CA ILE A 13 -7.04 0.45 -11.12
C ILE A 13 -7.59 -0.73 -10.33
N CYS A 14 -7.16 -1.94 -10.65
CA CYS A 14 -7.50 -3.13 -9.88
C CYS A 14 -6.42 -3.41 -8.82
N GLY A 15 -6.67 -3.04 -7.57
CA GLY A 15 -5.83 -3.47 -6.45
C GLY A 15 -6.13 -4.93 -6.08
N ILE A 16 -5.09 -5.76 -5.99
CA ILE A 16 -5.22 -7.18 -5.62
C ILE A 16 -4.13 -7.60 -4.64
N GLY A 17 -4.48 -8.48 -3.71
CA GLY A 17 -3.54 -9.11 -2.77
C GLY A 17 -3.87 -10.58 -2.55
N ARG A 18 -3.07 -11.27 -1.75
CA ARG A 18 -3.27 -12.69 -1.41
C ARG A 18 -4.43 -12.93 -0.45
N GLY A 19 -4.96 -11.89 0.17
CA GLY A 19 -5.90 -11.94 1.28
C GLY A 19 -5.17 -11.96 2.63
N ASP A 20 -5.68 -11.17 3.58
CA ASP A 20 -5.16 -11.09 4.94
C ASP A 20 -6.31 -11.04 5.96
N SER A 21 -6.78 -9.85 6.39
CA SER A 21 -7.75 -9.68 7.47
C SER A 21 -9.02 -10.51 7.28
N ALA A 22 -9.69 -10.40 6.13
CA ALA A 22 -10.91 -11.14 5.85
C ALA A 22 -10.69 -12.66 5.81
N VAL A 23 -9.53 -13.09 5.31
CA VAL A 23 -9.17 -14.52 5.25
C VAL A 23 -8.87 -15.06 6.64
N ARG A 24 -8.18 -14.29 7.50
CA ARG A 24 -7.87 -14.69 8.88
C ARG A 24 -9.13 -14.77 9.74
N VAL A 25 -10.03 -13.80 9.65
CA VAL A 25 -11.31 -13.78 10.38
C VAL A 25 -12.18 -14.99 10.01
N THR A 26 -12.12 -15.45 8.79
CA THR A 26 -12.86 -16.64 8.32
C THR A 26 -12.10 -17.96 8.49
N ASN A 27 -10.97 -17.99 9.23
CA ASN A 27 -10.08 -19.15 9.38
C ASN A 27 -9.58 -19.72 8.04
N GLY A 28 -9.58 -18.91 6.99
CA GLY A 28 -9.08 -19.27 5.68
C GLY A 28 -7.55 -19.17 5.61
N ARG A 29 -7.01 -19.44 4.43
CA ARG A 29 -5.58 -19.27 4.12
C ARG A 29 -5.39 -18.29 2.97
N PRO A 30 -4.38 -17.42 3.01
CA PRO A 30 -4.03 -16.56 1.89
C PRO A 30 -3.84 -17.38 0.61
N THR A 31 -4.27 -16.86 -0.52
CA THR A 31 -4.11 -17.53 -1.82
C THR A 31 -2.62 -17.78 -2.13
N THR A 32 -2.34 -18.80 -2.94
CA THR A 32 -0.96 -19.10 -3.35
C THR A 32 -0.44 -18.03 -4.31
N LEU A 33 0.89 -17.85 -4.37
CA LEU A 33 1.50 -16.94 -5.34
C LEU A 33 1.22 -17.37 -6.79
N LYS A 34 1.12 -18.67 -7.05
CA LYS A 34 0.73 -19.21 -8.35
C LYS A 34 -0.68 -18.74 -8.74
N ALA A 35 -1.65 -18.91 -7.84
CA ALA A 35 -3.03 -18.48 -8.09
C ALA A 35 -3.14 -16.95 -8.21
N LEU A 36 -2.39 -16.19 -7.41
CA LEU A 36 -2.32 -14.72 -7.53
C LEU A 36 -1.80 -14.30 -8.91
N ARG A 37 -0.71 -14.91 -9.39
CA ARG A 37 -0.15 -14.66 -10.73
C ARG A 37 -1.18 -14.92 -11.83
N GLU A 38 -1.85 -16.06 -11.76
CA GLU A 38 -2.89 -16.43 -12.72
C GLU A 38 -4.06 -15.43 -12.68
N SER A 39 -4.51 -15.04 -11.48
CA SER A 39 -5.58 -14.05 -11.31
C SER A 39 -5.19 -12.69 -11.92
N ILE A 40 -3.97 -12.21 -11.66
CA ILE A 40 -3.46 -10.96 -12.24
C ILE A 40 -3.50 -11.03 -13.78
N HIS A 41 -3.03 -12.15 -14.36
CA HIS A 41 -3.03 -12.33 -15.80
C HIS A 41 -4.46 -12.31 -16.36
N VAL A 42 -5.36 -13.11 -15.83
CA VAL A 42 -6.75 -13.20 -16.30
C VAL A 42 -7.48 -11.86 -16.15
N ILE A 43 -7.35 -11.19 -15.00
CA ILE A 43 -7.97 -9.88 -14.75
C ILE A 43 -7.45 -8.83 -15.72
N ARG A 44 -6.13 -8.80 -15.95
CA ARG A 44 -5.51 -7.85 -16.87
C ARG A 44 -5.97 -8.09 -18.30
N GLU A 45 -5.93 -9.32 -18.81
CA GLU A 45 -6.33 -9.60 -20.19
C GLU A 45 -7.80 -9.23 -20.44
N LEU A 46 -8.70 -9.66 -19.57
CA LEU A 46 -10.12 -9.32 -19.66
C LEU A 46 -10.38 -7.82 -19.47
N GLY A 47 -9.70 -7.20 -18.49
CA GLY A 47 -9.82 -5.77 -18.21
C GLY A 47 -9.31 -4.87 -19.33
N ASN A 48 -8.39 -5.38 -20.16
CA ASN A 48 -7.83 -4.72 -21.33
C ASN A 48 -8.46 -5.20 -22.65
N SER A 49 -9.69 -5.68 -22.59
CA SER A 49 -10.49 -6.09 -23.79
C SER A 49 -9.84 -7.22 -24.60
N ARG A 50 -8.91 -7.99 -24.01
CA ARG A 50 -8.22 -9.10 -24.68
C ARG A 50 -8.82 -10.45 -24.30
N ALA A 51 -8.67 -11.44 -25.16
CA ALA A 51 -9.02 -12.83 -24.86
C ALA A 51 -7.94 -13.49 -24.00
N VAL A 52 -8.34 -14.41 -23.12
CA VAL A 52 -7.45 -15.17 -22.25
C VAL A 52 -7.90 -16.62 -22.14
N GLU A 53 -6.94 -17.54 -22.15
CA GLU A 53 -7.21 -18.95 -21.86
C GLU A 53 -7.25 -19.17 -20.36
N TYR A 54 -8.34 -19.75 -19.86
CA TYR A 54 -8.52 -20.09 -18.45
C TYR A 54 -9.32 -21.38 -18.28
N ASN A 55 -8.80 -22.35 -17.56
CA ASN A 55 -9.40 -23.67 -17.33
C ASN A 55 -9.85 -24.39 -18.63
N GLY A 56 -9.07 -24.26 -19.69
CA GLY A 56 -9.36 -24.90 -20.99
C GLY A 56 -10.46 -24.22 -21.81
N ALA A 57 -10.84 -23.01 -21.46
CA ALA A 57 -11.79 -22.20 -22.20
C ALA A 57 -11.20 -20.82 -22.51
N THR A 58 -11.51 -20.31 -23.71
CA THR A 58 -11.18 -18.93 -24.10
C THR A 58 -12.24 -17.98 -23.55
N LEU A 59 -11.83 -17.06 -22.67
CA LEU A 59 -12.69 -16.02 -22.10
C LEU A 59 -12.43 -14.69 -22.79
N GLN A 60 -13.48 -13.90 -23.03
CA GLN A 60 -13.39 -12.55 -23.57
C GLN A 60 -14.64 -11.75 -23.21
N PHE A 61 -14.50 -10.43 -23.07
CA PHE A 61 -15.64 -9.50 -23.00
C PHE A 61 -15.89 -8.86 -24.38
N PRO A 62 -16.79 -9.43 -25.22
CA PRO A 62 -16.97 -8.98 -26.60
C PRO A 62 -17.53 -7.56 -26.72
N TRP A 63 -18.08 -7.03 -25.65
CA TRP A 63 -18.64 -5.68 -25.53
C TRP A 63 -17.58 -4.62 -25.15
N SER A 64 -16.47 -5.03 -24.56
CA SER A 64 -15.36 -4.12 -24.18
C SER A 64 -14.38 -3.99 -25.34
N ARG A 65 -14.04 -2.75 -25.72
CA ARG A 65 -13.21 -2.44 -26.89
C ARG A 65 -12.05 -1.49 -26.63
N GLY A 66 -12.17 -0.65 -25.61
CA GLY A 66 -11.21 0.42 -25.31
C GLY A 66 -10.82 0.51 -23.85
N SER A 67 -11.19 -0.48 -23.03
CA SER A 67 -10.78 -0.52 -21.62
C SER A 67 -9.30 -0.83 -21.51
N GLU A 68 -8.61 -0.02 -20.70
CA GLU A 68 -7.23 -0.21 -20.25
C GLU A 68 -7.25 -0.27 -18.73
N LEU A 69 -6.73 -1.36 -18.14
CA LEU A 69 -6.77 -1.63 -16.71
C LEU A 69 -5.39 -2.02 -16.20
N ASP A 70 -4.89 -1.25 -15.26
CA ASP A 70 -3.73 -1.64 -14.46
C ASP A 70 -4.13 -2.55 -13.32
N VAL A 71 -3.30 -3.56 -13.03
CA VAL A 71 -3.46 -4.45 -11.88
C VAL A 71 -2.31 -4.20 -10.90
N TRP A 72 -2.63 -3.55 -9.78
CA TRP A 72 -1.68 -3.21 -8.73
C TRP A 72 -1.70 -4.25 -7.62
N VAL A 73 -0.53 -4.67 -7.17
CA VAL A 73 -0.38 -5.76 -6.21
C VAL A 73 -0.03 -5.24 -4.83
N ALA A 74 -0.85 -5.58 -3.83
CA ALA A 74 -0.53 -5.37 -2.42
C ALA A 74 0.31 -6.55 -1.91
N ALA A 75 1.54 -6.26 -1.47
CA ALA A 75 2.50 -7.27 -1.06
C ALA A 75 3.43 -6.79 0.07
N TYR A 76 3.98 -7.72 0.84
CA TYR A 76 4.93 -7.45 1.91
C TYR A 76 6.16 -8.37 1.87
N GLY A 77 5.98 -9.67 1.73
CA GLY A 77 7.09 -10.64 1.80
C GLY A 77 7.91 -10.72 0.51
N PRO A 78 9.20 -11.11 0.59
CA PRO A 78 10.13 -11.12 -0.54
C PRO A 78 9.61 -11.82 -1.80
N LEU A 79 8.95 -12.97 -1.64
CA LEU A 79 8.39 -13.72 -2.78
C LEU A 79 7.19 -13.02 -3.42
N ALA A 80 6.38 -12.31 -2.63
CA ALA A 80 5.26 -11.53 -3.16
C ALA A 80 5.75 -10.24 -3.82
N LEU A 81 6.77 -9.58 -3.27
CA LEU A 81 7.44 -8.43 -3.89
C LEU A 81 8.07 -8.83 -5.24
N LYS A 82 8.76 -9.98 -5.28
CA LYS A 82 9.31 -10.51 -6.54
C LYS A 82 8.20 -10.74 -7.58
N LEU A 83 7.10 -11.39 -7.21
CA LEU A 83 5.95 -11.58 -8.10
C LEU A 83 5.41 -10.24 -8.59
N THR A 84 5.31 -9.23 -7.70
CA THR A 84 4.83 -7.89 -8.06
C THR A 84 5.70 -7.26 -9.16
N GLY A 85 7.02 -7.28 -9.02
CA GLY A 85 7.95 -6.81 -10.06
C GLY A 85 7.82 -7.56 -11.37
N GLU A 86 7.64 -8.89 -11.31
CA GLU A 86 7.52 -9.73 -12.50
C GLU A 86 6.22 -9.49 -13.28
N VAL A 87 5.08 -9.20 -12.61
CA VAL A 87 3.76 -9.18 -13.28
C VAL A 87 2.83 -8.05 -12.88
N GLY A 88 3.11 -7.24 -11.85
CA GLY A 88 2.26 -6.12 -11.44
C GLY A 88 2.44 -4.89 -12.31
N ASP A 89 1.39 -4.10 -12.53
CA ASP A 89 1.49 -2.78 -13.16
C ASP A 89 1.74 -1.70 -12.11
N GLY A 90 1.47 -2.02 -10.83
CA GLY A 90 1.80 -1.21 -9.68
C GLY A 90 1.98 -2.04 -8.42
N PHE A 91 2.60 -1.43 -7.42
CA PHE A 91 2.83 -1.96 -6.09
C PHE A 91 2.13 -1.11 -5.05
N ILE A 92 1.37 -1.73 -4.15
CA ILE A 92 0.72 -1.07 -3.01
C ILE A 92 1.41 -1.50 -1.73
N LEU A 93 2.04 -0.53 -1.06
CA LEU A 93 2.70 -0.67 0.22
C LEU A 93 1.86 -0.01 1.32
N GLN A 94 1.45 -0.77 2.33
CA GLN A 94 0.65 -0.26 3.45
C GLN A 94 1.53 0.16 4.64
N LEU A 95 2.42 1.11 4.47
CA LEU A 95 3.13 1.84 5.53
C LEU A 95 3.91 3.01 4.91
N ALA A 96 4.21 4.03 5.72
CA ALA A 96 4.95 5.23 5.29
C ALA A 96 6.37 5.31 5.90
N ASP A 97 6.95 4.18 6.31
CA ASP A 97 8.34 4.10 6.77
C ASP A 97 9.29 4.17 5.57
N LEU A 98 10.26 5.08 5.64
CA LEU A 98 11.16 5.35 4.51
C LEU A 98 12.13 4.19 4.23
N ASP A 99 12.70 3.58 5.27
CA ASP A 99 13.69 2.51 5.11
C ASP A 99 13.04 1.26 4.52
N ILE A 100 11.85 0.93 5.03
CA ILE A 100 11.07 -0.22 4.55
C ILE A 100 10.58 0.03 3.12
N ALA A 101 10.10 1.24 2.83
CA ALA A 101 9.67 1.62 1.49
C ALA A 101 10.82 1.52 0.49
N GLU A 102 12.00 2.02 0.83
CA GLU A 102 13.20 1.92 -0.01
C GLU A 102 13.54 0.47 -0.34
N TRP A 103 13.63 -0.39 0.68
CA TRP A 103 13.93 -1.81 0.50
C TRP A 103 12.87 -2.53 -0.37
N MET A 104 11.58 -2.29 -0.11
CA MET A 104 10.50 -2.96 -0.87
C MET A 104 10.45 -2.48 -2.33
N ILE A 105 10.61 -1.18 -2.57
CA ILE A 105 10.66 -0.60 -3.92
C ILE A 105 11.86 -1.16 -4.69
N ALA A 106 13.05 -1.18 -4.08
CA ALA A 106 14.24 -1.75 -4.70
C ALA A 106 14.05 -3.23 -5.04
N THR A 107 13.42 -4.00 -4.16
CA THR A 107 13.12 -5.43 -4.41
C THR A 107 12.18 -5.62 -5.60
N VAL A 108 11.12 -4.81 -5.70
CA VAL A 108 10.17 -4.87 -6.83
C VAL A 108 10.85 -4.47 -8.14
N ARG A 109 11.65 -3.38 -8.13
CA ARG A 109 12.40 -2.92 -9.31
C ARG A 109 13.39 -3.97 -9.82
N ALA A 110 14.20 -4.53 -8.94
CA ALA A 110 15.15 -5.58 -9.30
C ALA A 110 14.45 -6.83 -9.88
N ALA A 111 13.27 -7.18 -9.36
CA ALA A 111 12.50 -8.30 -9.88
C ALA A 111 11.95 -8.03 -11.30
N ALA A 112 11.57 -6.78 -11.60
CA ALA A 112 11.14 -6.37 -12.94
C ALA A 112 12.31 -6.45 -13.94
N GLU A 113 13.45 -5.88 -13.58
CA GLU A 113 14.68 -5.91 -14.40
C GLU A 113 15.11 -7.35 -14.72
N ASN A 114 15.05 -8.24 -13.73
CA ASN A 114 15.43 -9.65 -13.90
C ASN A 114 14.58 -10.42 -14.93
N VAL A 115 13.38 -9.93 -15.25
CA VAL A 115 12.51 -10.50 -16.30
C VAL A 115 12.43 -9.62 -17.56
N GLY A 116 13.29 -8.60 -17.65
CA GLY A 116 13.40 -7.71 -18.81
C GLY A 116 12.27 -6.67 -18.92
N ARG A 117 11.60 -6.35 -17.80
CA ARG A 117 10.61 -5.25 -17.74
C ARG A 117 11.30 -3.95 -17.31
N ASP A 118 10.80 -2.85 -17.83
CA ASP A 118 11.21 -1.51 -17.35
C ASP A 118 10.63 -1.27 -15.94
N PRO A 119 11.45 -1.10 -14.89
CA PRO A 119 10.98 -0.82 -13.54
C PRO A 119 10.32 0.55 -13.40
N ASP A 120 10.56 1.50 -14.32
CA ASP A 120 9.96 2.82 -14.29
C ASP A 120 8.50 2.83 -14.81
N GLU A 121 8.05 1.77 -15.45
CA GLU A 121 6.64 1.56 -15.82
C GLU A 121 5.78 1.09 -14.64
N ILE A 122 6.40 0.71 -13.49
CA ILE A 122 5.65 0.24 -12.31
C ILE A 122 5.28 1.44 -11.43
N ALA A 123 3.98 1.61 -11.18
CA ALA A 123 3.50 2.59 -10.22
C ALA A 123 3.77 2.14 -8.77
N PHE A 124 4.19 3.05 -7.90
CA PHE A 124 4.43 2.78 -6.48
C PHE A 124 3.47 3.62 -5.62
N CYS A 125 2.56 2.94 -4.92
CA CYS A 125 1.57 3.56 -4.02
C CYS A 125 1.90 3.23 -2.57
N VAL A 126 2.10 4.26 -1.76
CA VAL A 126 2.13 4.14 -0.29
C VAL A 126 0.74 4.43 0.25
N ALA A 127 0.20 3.55 1.08
CA ALA A 127 -1.08 3.70 1.74
C ALA A 127 -0.88 3.69 3.27
N ALA A 128 -1.23 4.79 3.96
CA ALA A 128 -1.03 4.93 5.40
C ALA A 128 -2.01 5.95 6.00
N PRO A 129 -2.28 5.90 7.32
CA PRO A 129 -2.99 6.98 8.00
C PRO A 129 -2.28 8.32 7.82
N MET A 130 -3.07 9.36 7.64
CA MET A 130 -2.62 10.74 7.62
C MET A 130 -3.45 11.56 8.62
N TYR A 131 -2.79 12.28 9.53
CA TYR A 131 -3.44 13.11 10.52
C TYR A 131 -2.74 14.47 10.60
N ILE A 132 -3.42 15.53 10.19
CA ILE A 132 -2.94 16.91 10.35
C ILE A 132 -3.27 17.39 11.77
N GLY A 133 -2.26 17.91 12.48
CA GLY A 133 -2.40 18.45 13.82
C GLY A 133 -1.38 19.55 14.11
N GLU A 134 -1.46 20.12 15.32
CA GLU A 134 -0.52 21.14 15.78
C GLU A 134 0.78 20.52 16.26
N ASP A 135 1.88 21.29 16.21
CA ASP A 135 3.16 20.87 16.76
C ASP A 135 3.22 21.17 18.28
N THR A 136 2.34 20.50 19.02
CA THR A 136 2.34 20.50 20.50
C THR A 136 2.43 19.07 21.01
N PRO A 137 3.02 18.84 22.23
CA PRO A 137 3.10 17.51 22.81
C PRO A 137 1.73 16.82 22.93
N GLU A 138 0.70 17.57 23.30
CA GLU A 138 -0.67 17.07 23.49
C GLU A 138 -1.28 16.64 22.15
N SER A 139 -1.13 17.47 21.12
CA SER A 139 -1.63 17.15 19.76
C SER A 139 -0.90 15.93 19.20
N ARG A 140 0.43 15.86 19.38
CA ARG A 140 1.24 14.74 18.89
C ARG A 140 0.84 13.44 19.56
N ALA A 141 0.69 13.41 20.89
CA ALA A 141 0.23 12.23 21.61
C ALA A 141 -1.16 11.78 21.12
N HIS A 142 -2.07 12.72 20.87
CA HIS A 142 -3.41 12.42 20.36
C HIS A 142 -3.38 11.83 18.94
N MET A 143 -2.61 12.42 18.01
CA MET A 143 -2.44 11.90 16.65
C MET A 143 -1.89 10.46 16.64
N ILE A 144 -0.88 10.20 17.47
CA ILE A 144 -0.28 8.87 17.64
C ILE A 144 -1.34 7.88 18.10
N GLU A 145 -2.12 8.23 19.13
CA GLU A 145 -3.16 7.35 19.67
C GLU A 145 -4.24 7.03 18.64
N GLN A 146 -4.70 8.02 17.89
CA GLN A 146 -5.69 7.85 16.82
C GLN A 146 -5.21 6.94 15.67
N CYS A 147 -3.89 6.83 15.46
CA CYS A 147 -3.29 6.04 14.39
C CYS A 147 -2.59 4.74 14.86
N ARG A 148 -2.54 4.48 16.18
CA ARG A 148 -1.84 3.33 16.79
C ARG A 148 -2.33 1.97 16.25
N TRP A 149 -3.63 1.85 15.97
CA TRP A 149 -4.23 0.66 15.37
C TRP A 149 -3.50 0.20 14.10
N PHE A 150 -3.01 1.14 13.30
CA PHE A 150 -2.33 0.84 12.04
C PHE A 150 -0.95 0.19 12.28
N GLY A 151 -0.20 0.67 13.28
CA GLY A 151 1.05 0.05 13.71
C GLY A 151 0.84 -1.40 14.15
N GLY A 152 -0.24 -1.68 14.89
CA GLY A 152 -0.63 -3.04 15.28
C GLY A 152 -0.96 -3.94 14.10
N MET A 153 -1.73 -3.42 13.14
CA MET A 153 -2.09 -4.13 11.92
C MET A 153 -0.86 -4.46 11.06
N VAL A 154 -0.05 -3.47 10.75
CA VAL A 154 1.17 -3.64 9.93
C VAL A 154 2.18 -4.56 10.62
N GLY A 155 2.31 -4.46 11.95
CA GLY A 155 3.16 -5.34 12.74
C GLY A 155 2.89 -6.83 12.52
N ASN A 156 1.65 -7.23 12.18
CA ASN A 156 1.34 -8.62 11.84
C ASN A 156 1.98 -9.07 10.52
N HIS A 157 1.95 -8.21 9.49
CA HIS A 157 2.58 -8.52 8.21
C HIS A 157 4.08 -8.66 8.37
N VAL A 158 4.67 -7.80 9.18
CA VAL A 158 6.10 -7.80 9.50
C VAL A 158 6.48 -9.07 10.28
N ALA A 159 5.67 -9.50 11.27
CA ALA A 159 5.92 -10.74 11.99
C ALA A 159 5.89 -11.98 11.08
N ASP A 160 4.96 -12.02 10.15
CA ASP A 160 4.90 -13.10 9.17
C ASP A 160 6.18 -13.17 8.31
N ILE A 161 6.76 -12.01 7.95
CA ILE A 161 8.02 -11.94 7.21
C ILE A 161 9.16 -12.49 8.07
N VAL A 162 9.34 -11.96 9.27
CA VAL A 162 10.43 -12.37 10.18
C VAL A 162 10.33 -13.84 10.54
N THR A 163 9.13 -14.35 10.84
CA THR A 163 8.91 -15.77 11.15
C THR A 163 9.27 -16.70 9.98
N LYS A 164 9.03 -16.27 8.74
CA LYS A 164 9.26 -17.09 7.54
C LYS A 164 10.69 -17.02 7.01
N TYR A 165 11.31 -15.87 7.12
CA TYR A 165 12.59 -15.61 6.44
C TYR A 165 13.77 -15.44 7.42
N GLY A 166 13.50 -15.25 8.73
CA GLY A 166 14.49 -15.27 9.81
C GLY A 166 15.61 -14.23 9.70
N ASP A 167 16.64 -14.39 10.54
CA ASP A 167 17.80 -13.48 10.65
C ASP A 167 18.73 -13.46 9.42
N GLY A 168 18.48 -14.28 8.41
CA GLY A 168 19.24 -14.34 7.15
C GLY A 168 18.55 -13.66 5.96
N SER A 169 17.45 -12.98 6.20
CA SER A 169 16.75 -12.25 5.14
C SER A 169 17.30 -10.84 4.99
N ASP A 170 17.28 -10.29 3.76
CA ASP A 170 17.59 -8.89 3.47
C ASP A 170 16.56 -7.89 4.06
N VAL A 171 15.78 -8.34 5.04
CA VAL A 171 14.76 -7.53 5.72
C VAL A 171 15.43 -6.54 6.67
N PRO A 172 15.14 -5.23 6.59
CA PRO A 172 15.75 -4.24 7.46
C PRO A 172 15.58 -4.54 8.95
N ALA A 173 16.63 -4.29 9.76
CA ALA A 173 16.61 -4.52 11.20
C ALA A 173 15.46 -3.77 11.90
N SER A 174 15.11 -2.58 11.42
CA SER A 174 13.95 -1.80 11.92
C SER A 174 12.62 -2.54 11.84
N LEU A 175 12.49 -3.51 10.95
CA LEU A 175 11.34 -4.41 10.86
C LEU A 175 11.42 -5.56 11.86
N THR A 176 12.60 -6.11 12.11
CA THR A 176 12.82 -7.26 13.00
C THR A 176 12.76 -6.86 14.48
N ASP A 177 13.31 -5.70 14.84
CA ASP A 177 13.37 -5.21 16.22
C ASP A 177 11.97 -4.92 16.79
N TYR A 178 11.06 -4.39 15.98
CA TYR A 178 9.68 -4.13 16.38
C TYR A 178 8.92 -5.39 16.81
N ILE A 179 9.27 -6.55 16.26
CA ILE A 179 8.53 -7.79 16.46
C ILE A 179 8.88 -8.50 17.75
N ALA A 180 10.08 -8.27 18.29
CA ALA A 180 10.59 -8.99 19.47
C ALA A 180 9.76 -8.75 20.75
N GLY A 181 8.96 -7.68 20.85
CA GLY A 181 8.15 -7.33 22.03
C GLY A 181 6.62 -7.48 21.84
N ARG A 182 6.14 -8.11 20.77
CA ARG A 182 4.77 -8.02 20.32
C ARG A 182 3.82 -9.05 20.95
N THR A 183 2.60 -8.59 21.35
CA THR A 183 1.38 -9.41 21.52
C THR A 183 0.53 -9.35 20.24
N GLY A 184 -0.29 -10.35 19.93
CA GLY A 184 -1.00 -10.42 18.65
C GLY A 184 -2.04 -9.30 18.43
N TYR A 185 -2.32 -8.94 17.19
CA TYR A 185 -3.37 -8.00 16.79
C TYR A 185 -4.72 -8.70 16.62
N ASP A 186 -5.81 -8.13 17.15
CA ASP A 186 -7.18 -8.66 16.99
C ASP A 186 -7.84 -8.12 15.70
N TYR A 187 -7.96 -8.97 14.69
CA TYR A 187 -8.61 -8.64 13.42
C TYR A 187 -10.12 -8.37 13.51
N ASN A 188 -10.81 -8.75 14.59
CA ASN A 188 -12.23 -8.43 14.80
C ASN A 188 -12.44 -6.95 15.11
N SER A 189 -11.41 -6.29 15.63
CA SER A 189 -11.37 -4.86 15.92
C SER A 189 -10.59 -4.05 14.87
N HIS A 190 -10.43 -4.60 13.68
CA HIS A 190 -9.61 -4.02 12.61
C HIS A 190 -10.10 -2.62 12.19
N GLY A 191 -9.16 -1.67 12.13
CA GLY A 191 -9.43 -0.32 11.63
C GLY A 191 -10.18 0.60 12.59
N LYS A 192 -10.30 0.25 13.87
CA LYS A 192 -10.89 1.13 14.88
C LYS A 192 -9.80 1.92 15.59
N SER A 193 -10.03 3.21 15.82
CA SER A 193 -9.10 4.10 16.53
C SER A 193 -9.18 3.97 18.05
N ASP A 194 -10.22 3.31 18.60
CA ASP A 194 -10.51 3.13 20.04
C ASP A 194 -10.15 1.70 20.54
N ASN A 195 -8.99 1.19 20.18
CA ASN A 195 -8.59 -0.20 20.40
C ASN A 195 -7.56 -0.38 21.51
N ASP A 196 -7.96 -0.89 22.66
CA ASP A 196 -7.07 -1.20 23.81
C ASP A 196 -6.03 -2.29 23.51
N HIS A 197 -6.25 -3.11 22.49
CA HIS A 197 -5.37 -4.25 22.15
C HIS A 197 -4.12 -3.86 21.34
N VAL A 198 -3.89 -2.57 21.14
CA VAL A 198 -2.72 -2.05 20.39
C VAL A 198 -1.74 -1.25 21.26
N ASP A 199 -1.97 -1.19 22.58
CA ASP A 199 -1.13 -0.46 23.54
C ASP A 199 0.34 -0.92 23.54
N PHE A 200 0.60 -2.12 23.05
CA PHE A 200 1.97 -2.64 22.88
C PHE A 200 2.74 -1.98 21.75
N VAL A 201 2.09 -1.17 20.88
CA VAL A 201 2.75 -0.53 19.73
C VAL A 201 3.45 0.73 20.21
N PRO A 202 4.80 0.83 20.11
CA PRO A 202 5.53 2.03 20.49
C PRO A 202 5.14 3.25 19.65
N ASP A 203 5.15 4.43 20.24
CA ASP A 203 4.86 5.70 19.58
C ASP A 203 5.72 5.92 18.35
N GLU A 204 7.03 5.62 18.45
CA GLU A 204 7.98 5.71 17.34
C GLU A 204 7.54 4.90 16.11
N ILE A 205 6.96 3.73 16.32
CA ILE A 205 6.46 2.88 15.23
C ILE A 205 5.26 3.52 14.54
N VAL A 206 4.36 4.13 15.31
CA VAL A 206 3.20 4.85 14.76
C VAL A 206 3.68 6.04 13.91
N GLU A 207 4.60 6.85 14.43
CA GLU A 207 5.18 8.00 13.71
C GLU A 207 5.91 7.57 12.43
N ARG A 208 6.62 6.46 12.45
CA ARG A 208 7.32 5.92 11.27
C ARG A 208 6.32 5.42 10.22
N PHE A 209 5.30 4.68 10.62
CA PHE A 209 4.38 4.01 9.69
C PHE A 209 3.28 4.92 9.14
N CYS A 210 2.96 6.01 9.84
CA CYS A 210 1.92 6.98 9.47
C CYS A 210 2.50 8.30 8.97
N VAL A 211 1.65 9.19 8.46
CA VAL A 211 2.03 10.57 8.13
C VAL A 211 1.27 11.48 9.11
N LEU A 212 1.97 11.95 10.14
CA LEU A 212 1.41 12.68 11.28
C LEU A 212 2.13 14.03 11.45
N GLY A 213 1.40 15.06 11.87
CA GLY A 213 1.97 16.36 12.22
C GLY A 213 1.38 17.54 11.47
N THR A 214 2.16 18.60 11.29
CA THR A 214 1.76 19.80 10.56
C THR A 214 1.75 19.56 9.05
N ALA A 215 1.18 20.50 8.29
CA ALA A 215 1.20 20.43 6.82
C ALA A 215 2.62 20.35 6.25
N GLU A 216 3.56 21.09 6.85
CA GLU A 216 4.97 21.11 6.46
C GLU A 216 5.64 19.77 6.68
N GLU A 217 5.37 19.11 7.82
CA GLU A 217 5.90 17.76 8.12
C GLU A 217 5.34 16.73 7.14
N HIS A 218 4.05 16.82 6.79
CA HIS A 218 3.44 15.98 5.76
C HIS A 218 4.11 16.17 4.40
N ILE A 219 4.27 17.41 3.95
CA ILE A 219 4.94 17.71 2.68
C ILE A 219 6.35 17.13 2.68
N ALA A 220 7.13 17.39 3.74
CA ALA A 220 8.50 16.89 3.84
C ALA A 220 8.60 15.36 3.81
N LYS A 221 7.70 14.64 4.49
CA LYS A 221 7.67 13.18 4.47
C LYS A 221 7.25 12.63 3.11
N LEU A 222 6.24 13.22 2.48
CA LEU A 222 5.76 12.82 1.16
C LEU A 222 6.79 13.12 0.05
N GLU A 223 7.57 14.20 0.16
CA GLU A 223 8.69 14.46 -0.75
C GLU A 223 9.81 13.41 -0.62
N LYS A 224 10.12 12.97 0.61
CA LYS A 224 11.08 11.88 0.83
C LYS A 224 10.58 10.58 0.19
N LEU A 225 9.31 10.22 0.37
CA LEU A 225 8.70 9.06 -0.29
C LEU A 225 8.75 9.19 -1.82
N ARG A 226 8.46 10.38 -2.36
CA ARG A 226 8.59 10.66 -3.80
C ARG A 226 10.03 10.44 -4.29
N ALA A 227 11.01 10.88 -3.53
CA ALA A 227 12.42 10.69 -3.88
C ALA A 227 12.84 9.21 -3.95
N LEU A 228 12.16 8.33 -3.21
CA LEU A 228 12.31 6.87 -3.31
C LEU A 228 11.60 6.25 -4.54
N GLY A 229 10.82 7.04 -5.28
CA GLY A 229 10.07 6.60 -6.44
C GLY A 229 8.58 6.36 -6.20
N VAL A 230 8.04 6.74 -5.03
CA VAL A 230 6.59 6.69 -4.77
C VAL A 230 5.87 7.67 -5.69
N THR A 231 4.92 7.17 -6.47
CA THR A 231 4.14 7.95 -7.44
C THR A 231 2.77 8.36 -6.92
N GLN A 232 2.27 7.66 -5.89
CA GLN A 232 0.96 7.91 -5.29
C GLN A 232 0.98 7.69 -3.78
N PHE A 233 0.29 8.56 -3.05
CA PHE A 233 -0.02 8.37 -1.63
C PHE A 233 -1.53 8.24 -1.45
N ALA A 234 -1.98 7.20 -0.76
CA ALA A 234 -3.36 6.92 -0.40
C ALA A 234 -3.54 7.06 1.11
N GLY A 235 -4.11 8.17 1.57
CA GLY A 235 -4.27 8.45 3.00
C GLY A 235 -5.50 7.80 3.60
N TYR A 236 -5.35 7.14 4.76
CA TYR A 236 -6.46 6.65 5.56
C TYR A 236 -6.93 7.73 6.53
N LEU A 237 -8.25 7.88 6.66
CA LEU A 237 -8.93 8.91 7.45
C LEU A 237 -9.78 8.30 8.59
N GLN A 238 -9.31 7.19 9.18
CA GLN A 238 -9.96 6.52 10.30
C GLN A 238 -9.53 7.15 11.64
N HIS A 239 -9.90 8.43 11.84
CA HIS A 239 -9.60 9.22 13.03
C HIS A 239 -10.63 10.35 13.19
N ASP A 240 -10.59 11.07 14.30
CA ASP A 240 -11.57 12.10 14.63
C ASP A 240 -11.41 13.43 13.87
N ASN A 241 -10.21 13.76 13.34
CA ASN A 241 -9.91 15.03 12.64
C ASN A 241 -9.86 14.90 11.10
N LYS A 242 -10.68 14.04 10.52
CA LYS A 242 -10.65 13.76 9.07
C LYS A 242 -11.02 14.95 8.17
N GLU A 243 -11.97 15.77 8.61
CA GLU A 243 -12.46 16.90 7.82
C GLU A 243 -11.39 17.99 7.68
N GLU A 244 -10.74 18.36 8.78
CA GLU A 244 -9.63 19.30 8.78
C GLU A 244 -8.43 18.75 8.03
N THR A 245 -8.10 17.48 8.21
CA THR A 245 -7.03 16.83 7.45
C THR A 245 -7.28 16.90 5.94
N MET A 246 -8.50 16.58 5.48
CA MET A 246 -8.87 16.71 4.07
C MET A 246 -8.80 18.15 3.57
N ARG A 247 -9.26 19.11 4.36
CA ARG A 247 -9.21 20.53 4.01
C ARG A 247 -7.76 20.99 3.80
N VAL A 248 -6.89 20.73 4.75
CA VAL A 248 -5.47 21.12 4.68
C VAL A 248 -4.75 20.40 3.52
N TYR A 249 -5.07 19.12 3.27
CA TYR A 249 -4.55 18.43 2.10
C TYR A 249 -4.97 19.12 0.79
N GLY A 250 -6.25 19.47 0.66
CA GLY A 250 -6.75 20.16 -0.54
C GLY A 250 -6.18 21.56 -0.75
N GLU A 251 -6.03 22.32 0.32
CA GLU A 251 -5.62 23.73 0.28
C GLU A 251 -4.10 23.93 0.30
N THR A 252 -3.34 23.00 0.91
CA THR A 252 -1.91 23.20 1.19
C THR A 252 -1.04 22.07 0.67
N VAL A 253 -1.29 20.82 1.11
CA VAL A 253 -0.37 19.71 0.86
C VAL A 253 -0.36 19.29 -0.61
N ILE A 254 -1.54 19.07 -1.20
CA ILE A 254 -1.64 18.69 -2.62
C ILE A 254 -1.09 19.77 -3.56
N PRO A 255 -1.45 21.07 -3.39
CA PRO A 255 -0.85 22.13 -4.20
C PRO A 255 0.66 22.22 -4.10
N ALA A 256 1.24 22.05 -2.90
CA ALA A 256 2.69 22.07 -2.70
C ALA A 256 3.42 20.91 -3.42
N LEU A 257 2.78 19.75 -3.47
CA LEU A 257 3.35 18.54 -4.09
C LEU A 257 3.04 18.41 -5.58
N THR A 258 2.09 19.17 -6.10
CA THR A 258 1.72 19.12 -7.51
C THR A 258 2.60 20.09 -8.31
N PRO A 259 3.34 19.65 -9.33
CA PRO A 259 4.07 20.56 -10.21
C PRO A 259 3.10 21.58 -10.80
N PRO A 260 3.50 22.86 -10.96
CA PRO A 260 2.67 23.86 -11.63
C PRO A 260 2.31 23.35 -13.02
N VAL A 261 1.02 23.38 -13.34
CA VAL A 261 0.54 23.04 -14.70
C VAL A 261 1.17 24.06 -15.64
N THR A 262 2.25 23.67 -16.31
CA THR A 262 2.77 24.47 -17.41
C THR A 262 1.73 24.43 -18.52
N ALA A 263 1.01 25.54 -18.69
CA ALA A 263 0.11 25.70 -19.81
C ALA A 263 0.91 25.40 -21.09
N LYS A 264 0.61 24.28 -21.74
CA LYS A 264 1.11 24.05 -23.11
C LYS A 264 0.56 25.20 -23.95
N ARG A 265 1.46 26.11 -24.38
CA ARG A 265 1.17 27.11 -25.38
C ARG A 265 0.88 26.48 -26.74
#